data_ad87e151c664c3484fbe131cacdfe627
#
_entry.id   ad87e151c664c3484fbe131cacdfe627
#
_cell.length_a   1.000
_cell.length_b   1.000
_cell.length_c   1.000
_cell.angle_alpha   90.00
_cell.angle_beta   90.00
_cell.angle_gamma   90.00
#
_symmetry.space_group_name_H-M   'P 1'
#
loop_
_entity.id
_entity.type
_entity.pdbx_description
1 polymer ?
#
loop_
_entity_poly.entity_id
_entity_poly.type
_entity_poly.pdbx_seq_one_letter_code
_entity_poly.pdbx_strand_id
1 'polypeptide(L)'
;MTDTREARLGSAATAAVPGTGADSTPVLRISGLTKRFGGLTALDDVELEVRPGQVHALLGENGSGKSTLIKILSGTYAPDPGATIEVRGSRLPLPVPPGYFRRVGISFVHQDLALVPSLGVTENLRLATVVAGRGPFVRWGAEHRAAAELFARYGVDIDPRARIEQLTDTQKALVAILRAVAELGDQRTLIVLDEPTVFLPKEDADLLFRVVKDLVSDGRTSALLVSHDMAKVLEHADRVTVLRGGRVQAHRDTADTTADELVSLIVGRGLEAPVARRPRPGSPGAAVVRVRDLRVGVVDELSFDVADGEVVGVTGLAGSGVEDVLPGLYGARPASGSLTVHDATTDVARATPAASIARGVVYVPADRKREGGALTLSVEQNVTLPVLGKLRGLLGLSPARERSHVEGLVRDWDVRPADPAALFGTLSGGNQQKAVLAKWMQDDPRLVLLQEPTQGIDVGARAAIFAMLRKTAEQGVPIVCASTDYDQLAQMCDRVVVLAHGRVHDVLTGDRIDRDVIAAAVVASLVDPATTPTPDSSPVKENA
;
A
#
# COMPACT_ATOMS: atom_id res chain seq x y z
N MET A 1 -71.02 24.88 27.61
CA MET A 1 -70.49 24.44 28.89
C MET A 1 -69.55 23.31 28.53
N THR A 2 -68.31 23.47 28.57
CA THR A 2 -67.30 23.90 29.43
C THR A 2 -65.98 24.10 28.59
N ASP A 3 -65.38 25.11 28.91
CA ASP A 3 -64.12 25.73 28.50
C ASP A 3 -62.92 24.82 28.68
N THR A 4 -62.00 24.77 27.69
CA THR A 4 -60.69 24.22 27.89
C THR A 4 -59.63 25.18 27.29
N ARG A 5 -58.89 25.82 28.18
CA ARG A 5 -57.79 26.74 27.92
C ARG A 5 -56.61 26.00 27.34
N GLU A 6 -56.18 26.47 26.21
CA GLU A 6 -54.81 26.20 25.65
C GLU A 6 -53.74 26.93 26.46
N ALA A 7 -52.78 26.17 26.94
CA ALA A 7 -51.55 26.68 27.51
C ALA A 7 -50.47 26.76 26.41
N ARG A 8 -50.06 27.98 26.02
CA ARG A 8 -48.90 28.28 25.18
C ARG A 8 -47.63 28.05 26.00
N LEU A 9 -46.80 27.12 25.58
CA LEU A 9 -45.40 27.01 26.02
C LEU A 9 -44.50 27.73 25.02
N GLY A 10 -43.67 28.60 25.57
CA GLY A 10 -42.85 29.54 24.84
C GLY A 10 -41.72 28.89 24.01
N SER A 11 -41.51 29.47 22.86
CA SER A 11 -40.39 29.30 21.97
C SER A 11 -39.12 29.79 22.65
N ALA A 12 -38.20 28.86 22.96
CA ALA A 12 -36.83 29.21 23.29
C ALA A 12 -36.08 29.48 21.96
N ALA A 13 -35.72 30.73 21.78
CA ALA A 13 -34.87 31.16 20.67
C ALA A 13 -33.50 30.52 20.81
N THR A 14 -33.16 29.59 19.92
CA THR A 14 -31.80 29.06 19.75
C THR A 14 -31.00 30.16 19.06
N ALA A 15 -29.99 30.65 19.77
CA ALA A 15 -29.03 31.64 19.26
C ALA A 15 -28.33 31.09 18.01
N ALA A 16 -28.46 31.77 16.90
CA ALA A 16 -27.73 31.52 15.68
C ALA A 16 -26.24 31.87 15.91
N VAL A 17 -25.38 30.90 15.72
CA VAL A 17 -23.93 31.08 15.59
C VAL A 17 -23.68 31.82 14.27
N PRO A 18 -22.96 32.96 14.25
CA PRO A 18 -22.60 33.64 13.00
C PRO A 18 -21.36 32.95 12.43
N GLY A 19 -21.52 32.20 11.36
CA GLY A 19 -20.40 31.56 10.71
C GLY A 19 -20.69 31.20 9.26
N THR A 20 -20.05 31.97 8.36
CA THR A 20 -19.67 31.63 6.98
C THR A 20 -20.80 31.59 5.93
N GLY A 21 -21.12 32.75 5.40
CA GLY A 21 -21.62 32.91 4.04
C GLY A 21 -20.46 32.68 3.04
N ALA A 22 -19.93 31.46 2.92
CA ALA A 22 -19.10 31.05 1.82
C ALA A 22 -20.02 30.45 0.75
N ASP A 23 -19.75 30.81 -0.49
CA ASP A 23 -20.42 30.35 -1.70
C ASP A 23 -20.69 28.84 -1.61
N SER A 24 -21.95 28.42 -1.49
CA SER A 24 -22.35 27.03 -1.18
C SER A 24 -22.19 26.08 -2.36
N THR A 25 -21.66 26.55 -3.48
CA THR A 25 -21.48 25.78 -4.71
C THR A 25 -20.27 24.85 -4.59
N PRO A 26 -20.44 23.52 -4.71
CA PRO A 26 -19.33 22.59 -4.68
C PRO A 26 -18.30 22.89 -5.77
N VAL A 27 -17.01 22.66 -5.45
CA VAL A 27 -15.92 22.75 -6.42
C VAL A 27 -16.03 21.64 -7.45
N LEU A 28 -16.39 20.44 -7.01
CA LEU A 28 -16.67 19.29 -7.85
C LEU A 28 -17.95 18.63 -7.39
N ARG A 29 -18.86 18.37 -8.31
CA ARG A 29 -20.04 17.52 -8.09
C ARG A 29 -20.10 16.47 -9.18
N ILE A 30 -20.22 15.22 -8.79
CA ILE A 30 -20.41 14.06 -9.66
C ILE A 30 -21.72 13.41 -9.27
N SER A 31 -22.57 13.09 -10.24
CA SER A 31 -23.84 12.41 -10.04
C SER A 31 -24.09 11.36 -11.11
N GLY A 32 -24.58 10.19 -10.71
CA GLY A 32 -24.94 9.10 -11.59
C GLY A 32 -23.77 8.49 -12.35
N LEU A 33 -22.53 8.57 -11.80
CA LEU A 33 -21.35 8.13 -12.53
C LEU A 33 -21.26 6.61 -12.56
N THR A 34 -21.49 6.06 -13.74
CA THR A 34 -21.40 4.63 -14.03
C THR A 34 -20.34 4.37 -15.08
N LYS A 35 -19.60 3.25 -14.90
CA LYS A 35 -18.62 2.77 -15.89
C LYS A 35 -18.54 1.26 -15.89
N ARG A 36 -18.75 0.68 -17.08
CA ARG A 36 -18.62 -0.76 -17.31
C ARG A 36 -17.50 -1.04 -18.30
N PHE A 37 -16.78 -2.14 -18.07
CA PHE A 37 -15.78 -2.68 -18.97
C PHE A 37 -16.15 -4.14 -19.26
N GLY A 38 -16.71 -4.41 -20.43
CA GLY A 38 -17.24 -5.74 -20.73
C GLY A 38 -18.26 -6.19 -19.68
N GLY A 39 -18.00 -7.31 -19.01
CA GLY A 39 -18.86 -7.85 -17.94
C GLY A 39 -18.62 -7.26 -16.54
N LEU A 40 -17.61 -6.40 -16.36
CA LEU A 40 -17.24 -5.81 -15.07
C LEU A 40 -17.82 -4.40 -14.92
N THR A 41 -18.58 -4.15 -13.86
CA THR A 41 -19.00 -2.80 -13.44
C THR A 41 -17.94 -2.22 -12.50
N ALA A 42 -17.18 -1.25 -13.00
CA ALA A 42 -16.11 -0.61 -12.23
C ALA A 42 -16.60 0.56 -11.37
N LEU A 43 -17.66 1.27 -11.83
CA LEU A 43 -18.39 2.30 -11.09
C LEU A 43 -19.87 2.12 -11.35
N ASP A 44 -20.69 2.27 -10.32
CA ASP A 44 -22.12 2.04 -10.37
C ASP A 44 -22.84 3.12 -9.55
N ASP A 45 -23.44 4.09 -10.26
CA ASP A 45 -24.22 5.19 -9.71
C ASP A 45 -23.46 5.99 -8.62
N VAL A 46 -22.20 6.37 -8.91
CA VAL A 46 -21.33 7.06 -7.96
C VAL A 46 -21.71 8.53 -7.87
N GLU A 47 -21.88 8.99 -6.62
CA GLU A 47 -22.04 10.39 -6.26
C GLU A 47 -20.82 10.87 -5.44
N LEU A 48 -20.33 12.07 -5.75
CA LEU A 48 -19.23 12.70 -5.01
C LEU A 48 -19.37 14.20 -5.02
N GLU A 49 -19.16 14.83 -3.87
CA GLU A 49 -19.15 16.28 -3.73
C GLU A 49 -17.91 16.74 -2.97
N VAL A 50 -17.13 17.66 -3.57
CA VAL A 50 -15.97 18.31 -2.95
C VAL A 50 -16.32 19.78 -2.73
N ARG A 51 -16.19 20.27 -1.49
CA ARG A 51 -16.48 21.67 -1.13
C ARG A 51 -15.26 22.56 -1.29
N PRO A 52 -15.45 23.89 -1.43
CA PRO A 52 -14.34 24.84 -1.49
C PRO A 52 -13.46 24.81 -0.24
N GLY A 53 -12.13 24.90 -0.41
CA GLY A 53 -11.17 25.07 0.68
C GLY A 53 -11.03 23.85 1.60
N GLN A 54 -11.39 22.64 1.15
CA GLN A 54 -11.25 21.43 1.95
C GLN A 54 -10.36 20.38 1.31
N VAL A 55 -9.80 19.52 2.13
CA VAL A 55 -9.20 18.24 1.74
C VAL A 55 -10.27 17.16 1.84
N HIS A 56 -10.76 16.67 0.71
CA HIS A 56 -11.73 15.59 0.64
C HIS A 56 -11.03 14.28 0.29
N ALA A 57 -11.16 13.25 1.10
CA ALA A 57 -10.58 11.95 0.81
C ALA A 57 -11.56 11.04 0.05
N LEU A 58 -11.05 10.33 -0.96
CA LEU A 58 -11.72 9.20 -1.60
C LEU A 58 -11.02 7.92 -1.16
N LEU A 59 -11.62 7.21 -0.23
CA LEU A 59 -11.08 6.02 0.42
C LEU A 59 -11.72 4.76 -0.13
N GLY A 60 -10.98 3.67 -0.23
CA GLY A 60 -11.48 2.37 -0.67
C GLY A 60 -10.37 1.41 -1.01
N GLU A 61 -10.70 0.13 -1.10
CA GLU A 61 -9.75 -0.93 -1.48
C GLU A 61 -9.26 -0.79 -2.92
N ASN A 62 -8.20 -1.54 -3.24
CA ASN A 62 -7.76 -1.68 -4.63
C ASN A 62 -8.86 -2.38 -5.45
N GLY A 63 -9.18 -1.82 -6.61
CA GLY A 63 -10.31 -2.32 -7.42
C GLY A 63 -11.68 -1.75 -7.04
N SER A 64 -11.78 -0.87 -6.02
CA SER A 64 -13.06 -0.23 -5.66
C SER A 64 -13.59 0.78 -6.69
N GLY A 65 -12.78 1.16 -7.69
CA GLY A 65 -13.16 2.12 -8.74
C GLY A 65 -12.48 3.49 -8.67
N LYS A 66 -11.67 3.79 -7.63
CA LYS A 66 -10.99 5.10 -7.43
C LYS A 66 -10.23 5.57 -8.67
N SER A 67 -9.32 4.73 -9.18
CA SER A 67 -8.52 5.05 -10.36
C SER A 67 -9.37 5.18 -11.63
N THR A 68 -10.50 4.46 -11.73
CA THR A 68 -11.46 4.61 -12.83
C THR A 68 -12.13 5.97 -12.78
N LEU A 69 -12.53 6.44 -11.60
CA LEU A 69 -13.11 7.76 -11.40
C LEU A 69 -12.11 8.86 -11.81
N ILE A 70 -10.83 8.76 -11.37
CA ILE A 70 -9.78 9.71 -11.75
C ILE A 70 -9.56 9.71 -13.27
N LYS A 71 -9.53 8.55 -13.92
CA LYS A 71 -9.34 8.44 -15.36
C LYS A 71 -10.52 9.00 -16.16
N ILE A 72 -11.73 8.99 -15.60
CA ILE A 72 -12.89 9.67 -16.20
C ILE A 72 -12.74 11.19 -16.05
N LEU A 73 -12.38 11.69 -14.87
CA LEU A 73 -12.15 13.11 -14.63
C LEU A 73 -11.03 13.69 -15.49
N SER A 74 -9.98 12.91 -15.74
CA SER A 74 -8.86 13.31 -16.61
C SER A 74 -9.16 13.21 -18.11
N GLY A 75 -10.33 12.61 -18.48
CA GLY A 75 -10.71 12.41 -19.87
C GLY A 75 -10.07 11.18 -20.53
N THR A 76 -9.41 10.31 -19.75
CA THR A 76 -8.81 9.06 -20.27
C THR A 76 -9.89 8.02 -20.59
N TYR A 77 -10.96 7.97 -19.79
CA TYR A 77 -12.09 7.09 -20.00
C TYR A 77 -13.39 7.88 -20.18
N ALA A 78 -14.25 7.41 -21.10
CA ALA A 78 -15.61 7.89 -21.19
C ALA A 78 -16.49 7.19 -20.13
N PRO A 79 -17.32 7.91 -19.37
CA PRO A 79 -18.35 7.28 -18.55
C PRO A 79 -19.45 6.67 -19.39
N ASP A 80 -20.27 5.80 -18.80
CA ASP A 80 -21.52 5.34 -19.41
C ASP A 80 -22.54 6.51 -19.46
N PRO A 81 -23.56 6.47 -20.34
CA PRO A 81 -24.57 7.52 -20.44
C PRO A 81 -25.32 7.73 -19.12
N GLY A 82 -25.69 8.99 -18.83
CA GLY A 82 -26.46 9.36 -17.63
C GLY A 82 -25.66 10.11 -16.56
N ALA A 83 -24.33 10.04 -16.61
CA ALA A 83 -23.47 10.75 -15.68
C ALA A 83 -23.51 12.27 -15.85
N THR A 84 -23.39 13.00 -14.76
CA THR A 84 -23.16 14.46 -14.74
C THR A 84 -21.94 14.77 -13.91
N ILE A 85 -21.04 15.60 -14.44
CA ILE A 85 -19.88 16.14 -13.70
C ILE A 85 -19.93 17.65 -13.82
N GLU A 86 -19.90 18.33 -12.70
CA GLU A 86 -19.91 19.79 -12.61
C GLU A 86 -18.69 20.27 -11.82
N VAL A 87 -18.07 21.34 -12.31
CA VAL A 87 -16.97 22.05 -11.65
C VAL A 87 -17.43 23.47 -11.43
N ARG A 88 -17.50 23.91 -10.18
CA ARG A 88 -18.04 25.22 -9.78
C ARG A 88 -19.41 25.53 -10.42
N GLY A 89 -20.30 24.54 -10.43
CA GLY A 89 -21.63 24.64 -11.02
C GLY A 89 -21.67 24.61 -12.56
N SER A 90 -20.52 24.55 -13.23
CA SER A 90 -20.46 24.44 -14.70
C SER A 90 -20.34 22.98 -15.11
N ARG A 91 -21.26 22.50 -15.94
CA ARG A 91 -21.30 21.13 -16.42
C ARG A 91 -20.17 20.85 -17.40
N LEU A 92 -19.41 19.77 -17.18
CA LEU A 92 -18.37 19.32 -18.08
C LEU A 92 -18.97 18.56 -19.28
N PRO A 93 -18.39 18.70 -20.48
CA PRO A 93 -18.70 17.83 -21.60
C PRO A 93 -18.23 16.40 -21.29
N LEU A 94 -19.07 15.40 -21.58
CA LEU A 94 -18.73 13.98 -21.40
C LEU A 94 -18.77 13.27 -22.76
N PRO A 95 -17.74 12.50 -23.12
CA PRO A 95 -16.47 12.33 -22.41
C PRO A 95 -15.68 13.64 -22.26
N VAL A 96 -14.94 13.79 -21.16
CA VAL A 96 -14.10 14.97 -20.95
C VAL A 96 -13.01 15.02 -22.02
N PRO A 97 -12.90 16.09 -22.85
CA PRO A 97 -11.86 16.16 -23.86
C PRO A 97 -10.45 16.20 -23.24
N PRO A 98 -9.43 15.63 -23.89
CA PRO A 98 -8.07 15.64 -23.39
C PRO A 98 -7.60 17.05 -23.04
N GLY A 99 -7.05 17.23 -21.81
CA GLY A 99 -6.57 18.51 -21.31
C GLY A 99 -7.65 19.54 -20.94
N TYR A 100 -8.94 19.25 -21.12
CA TYR A 100 -10.03 20.16 -20.76
C TYR A 100 -10.09 20.42 -19.25
N PHE A 101 -9.74 19.42 -18.45
CA PHE A 101 -9.68 19.52 -16.99
C PHE A 101 -8.80 20.69 -16.52
N ARG A 102 -7.68 20.99 -17.20
CA ARG A 102 -6.84 22.16 -16.88
C ARG A 102 -7.55 23.49 -17.09
N ARG A 103 -8.40 23.59 -18.13
CA ARG A 103 -9.17 24.80 -18.44
C ARG A 103 -10.20 25.13 -17.37
N VAL A 104 -10.70 24.10 -16.69
CA VAL A 104 -11.67 24.25 -15.59
C VAL A 104 -11.01 24.29 -14.22
N GLY A 105 -9.68 24.33 -14.17
CA GLY A 105 -8.91 24.50 -12.92
C GLY A 105 -8.70 23.21 -12.14
N ILE A 106 -8.69 22.03 -12.78
CA ILE A 106 -8.33 20.76 -12.17
C ILE A 106 -6.90 20.39 -12.57
N SER A 107 -6.08 19.94 -11.63
CA SER A 107 -4.78 19.33 -11.90
C SER A 107 -4.64 17.99 -11.17
N PHE A 108 -3.78 17.11 -11.71
CA PHE A 108 -3.58 15.75 -11.21
C PHE A 108 -2.12 15.53 -10.83
N VAL A 109 -1.93 14.95 -9.66
CA VAL A 109 -0.67 14.33 -9.23
C VAL A 109 -0.89 12.84 -9.20
N HIS A 110 -0.31 12.15 -10.17
CA HIS A 110 -0.43 10.69 -10.31
C HIS A 110 0.55 9.96 -9.39
N GLN A 111 0.28 8.70 -9.12
CA GLN A 111 1.11 7.84 -8.27
C GLN A 111 2.57 7.73 -8.76
N ASP A 112 2.80 7.76 -10.07
CA ASP A 112 4.13 7.75 -10.70
C ASP A 112 4.78 9.14 -10.80
N LEU A 113 4.14 10.17 -10.21
CA LEU A 113 4.52 11.60 -10.20
C LEU A 113 4.68 12.22 -11.59
N ALA A 114 4.73 11.45 -12.66
CA ALA A 114 4.92 11.89 -14.06
C ALA A 114 6.02 12.96 -14.23
N LEU A 115 7.16 12.79 -13.53
CA LEU A 115 8.35 13.63 -13.65
C LEU A 115 9.31 13.00 -14.65
N VAL A 116 10.05 13.85 -15.38
CA VAL A 116 11.11 13.41 -16.30
C VAL A 116 12.44 13.42 -15.56
N PRO A 117 13.04 12.24 -15.22
CA PRO A 117 14.21 12.17 -14.34
C PRO A 117 15.45 12.91 -14.86
N SER A 118 15.66 12.90 -16.18
CA SER A 118 16.81 13.51 -16.84
C SER A 118 16.74 15.05 -16.95
N LEU A 119 15.56 15.63 -16.70
CA LEU A 119 15.35 17.07 -16.73
C LEU A 119 15.55 17.72 -15.35
N GLY A 120 15.83 19.02 -15.35
CA GLY A 120 15.88 19.83 -14.14
C GLY A 120 14.51 20.04 -13.50
N VAL A 121 14.53 20.44 -12.24
CA VAL A 121 13.33 20.79 -11.46
C VAL A 121 12.51 21.88 -12.15
N THR A 122 13.14 23.01 -12.52
CA THR A 122 12.45 24.10 -13.23
C THR A 122 11.89 23.66 -14.58
N GLU A 123 12.61 22.80 -15.30
CA GLU A 123 12.13 22.24 -16.57
C GLU A 123 10.87 21.41 -16.36
N ASN A 124 10.85 20.55 -15.35
CA ASN A 124 9.66 19.76 -14.99
C ASN A 124 8.47 20.63 -14.58
N LEU A 125 8.70 21.70 -13.81
CA LEU A 125 7.64 22.66 -13.44
C LEU A 125 7.03 23.36 -14.68
N ARG A 126 7.81 23.52 -15.75
CA ARG A 126 7.42 24.26 -16.95
C ARG A 126 6.97 23.40 -18.12
N LEU A 127 7.07 22.06 -18.04
CA LEU A 127 6.71 21.18 -19.14
C LEU A 127 5.36 21.50 -19.77
N ALA A 128 4.33 21.72 -18.95
CA ALA A 128 2.99 22.02 -19.44
C ALA A 128 2.89 23.38 -20.16
N THR A 129 3.68 24.38 -19.76
CA THR A 129 3.66 25.72 -20.33
C THR A 129 4.53 25.84 -21.58
N VAL A 130 5.61 25.09 -21.68
CA VAL A 130 6.47 25.00 -22.88
C VAL A 130 5.71 24.33 -24.02
N VAL A 131 4.98 23.27 -23.73
CA VAL A 131 4.12 22.58 -24.72
C VAL A 131 2.97 23.49 -25.19
N ALA A 132 2.51 24.44 -24.37
CA ALA A 132 1.45 25.39 -24.73
C ALA A 132 1.89 26.56 -25.63
N GLY A 133 3.16 26.60 -26.07
CA GLY A 133 3.58 27.48 -27.18
C GLY A 133 3.83 28.95 -26.81
N ARG A 134 4.39 29.26 -25.64
CA ARG A 134 4.81 30.62 -25.29
C ARG A 134 6.20 30.96 -25.85
N GLY A 135 6.29 31.15 -27.17
CA GLY A 135 7.46 31.76 -27.84
C GLY A 135 8.69 30.83 -27.97
N PRO A 136 9.62 31.13 -28.90
CA PRO A 136 10.77 30.26 -29.20
C PRO A 136 11.92 30.38 -28.20
N PHE A 137 11.85 31.29 -27.23
CA PHE A 137 12.94 31.52 -26.27
C PHE A 137 12.47 31.45 -24.81
N VAL A 138 13.15 30.64 -24.00
CA VAL A 138 12.90 30.50 -22.54
C VAL A 138 13.95 31.35 -21.79
N ARG A 139 13.50 32.23 -20.91
CA ARG A 139 14.37 32.99 -20.02
C ARG A 139 14.68 32.23 -18.74
N TRP A 140 15.55 31.23 -18.81
CA TRP A 140 15.84 30.32 -17.71
C TRP A 140 16.13 31.01 -16.37
N GLY A 141 16.86 32.15 -16.37
CA GLY A 141 17.11 32.88 -15.12
C GLY A 141 15.84 33.42 -14.44
N ALA A 142 14.82 33.79 -15.21
CA ALA A 142 13.53 34.24 -14.66
C ALA A 142 12.72 33.02 -14.16
N GLU A 143 12.77 31.88 -14.89
CA GLU A 143 12.08 30.66 -14.54
C GLU A 143 12.65 30.03 -13.26
N HIS A 144 13.97 30.00 -13.09
CA HIS A 144 14.60 29.55 -11.85
C HIS A 144 14.22 30.43 -10.65
N ARG A 145 14.13 31.75 -10.82
CA ARG A 145 13.67 32.63 -9.74
C ARG A 145 12.22 32.38 -9.38
N ALA A 146 11.34 32.23 -10.38
CA ALA A 146 9.93 31.92 -10.13
C ALA A 146 9.75 30.57 -9.43
N ALA A 147 10.56 29.55 -9.77
CA ALA A 147 10.58 28.27 -9.08
C ALA A 147 11.07 28.42 -7.63
N ALA A 148 12.14 29.19 -7.38
CA ALA A 148 12.63 29.46 -6.04
C ALA A 148 11.59 30.20 -5.17
N GLU A 149 10.90 31.20 -5.73
CA GLU A 149 9.81 31.91 -5.04
C GLU A 149 8.64 31.00 -4.70
N LEU A 150 8.29 30.06 -5.62
CA LEU A 150 7.26 29.06 -5.37
C LEU A 150 7.66 28.12 -4.22
N PHE A 151 8.88 27.62 -4.21
CA PHE A 151 9.38 26.76 -3.14
C PHE A 151 9.44 27.47 -1.80
N ALA A 152 9.97 28.70 -1.78
CA ALA A 152 10.03 29.52 -0.56
C ALA A 152 8.65 29.81 0.02
N ARG A 153 7.62 30.01 -0.83
CA ARG A 153 6.23 30.25 -0.41
C ARG A 153 5.68 29.09 0.43
N TYR A 154 6.04 27.84 0.11
CA TYR A 154 5.56 26.65 0.79
C TYR A 154 6.60 26.02 1.72
N GLY A 155 7.69 26.74 2.03
CA GLY A 155 8.72 26.28 2.95
C GLY A 155 9.47 25.03 2.48
N VAL A 156 9.60 24.85 1.15
CA VAL A 156 10.24 23.68 0.53
C VAL A 156 11.66 24.05 0.14
N ASP A 157 12.65 23.31 0.66
CA ASP A 157 14.07 23.51 0.35
C ASP A 157 14.50 22.58 -0.80
N ILE A 158 14.39 23.07 -2.03
CA ILE A 158 14.80 22.37 -3.25
C ILE A 158 15.53 23.38 -4.16
N ASP A 159 16.72 23.01 -4.65
CA ASP A 159 17.42 23.81 -5.67
C ASP A 159 16.65 23.73 -7.01
N PRO A 160 16.15 24.86 -7.54
CA PRO A 160 15.47 24.90 -8.83
C PRO A 160 16.29 24.39 -10.02
N ARG A 161 17.63 24.33 -9.88
CA ARG A 161 18.55 23.86 -10.91
C ARG A 161 18.92 22.40 -10.79
N ALA A 162 18.59 21.73 -9.67
CA ALA A 162 18.87 20.31 -9.49
C ALA A 162 18.15 19.46 -10.54
N ARG A 163 18.70 18.30 -10.86
CA ARG A 163 18.01 17.29 -11.67
C ARG A 163 17.08 16.46 -10.82
N ILE A 164 15.95 16.02 -11.38
CA ILE A 164 14.98 15.18 -10.67
C ILE A 164 15.61 13.89 -10.16
N GLU A 165 16.53 13.27 -10.89
CA GLU A 165 17.23 12.05 -10.48
C GLU A 165 18.08 12.21 -9.21
N GLN A 166 18.45 13.45 -8.84
CA GLN A 166 19.26 13.77 -7.66
C GLN A 166 18.40 14.03 -6.42
N LEU A 167 17.08 14.15 -6.58
CA LEU A 167 16.15 14.43 -5.50
C LEU A 167 15.77 13.17 -4.74
N THR A 168 15.47 13.35 -3.44
CA THR A 168 14.79 12.31 -2.65
C THR A 168 13.36 12.10 -3.16
N ASP A 169 12.75 10.98 -2.81
CA ASP A 169 11.38 10.70 -3.26
C ASP A 169 10.37 11.71 -2.69
N THR A 170 10.60 12.20 -1.49
CA THR A 170 9.83 13.31 -0.88
C THR A 170 9.96 14.58 -1.69
N GLN A 171 11.17 14.98 -2.05
CA GLN A 171 11.39 16.16 -2.88
C GLN A 171 10.75 16.02 -4.25
N LYS A 172 10.79 14.82 -4.86
CA LYS A 172 10.08 14.54 -6.12
C LYS A 172 8.57 14.72 -5.98
N ALA A 173 7.97 14.18 -4.90
CA ALA A 173 6.54 14.33 -4.63
C ALA A 173 6.15 15.81 -4.46
N LEU A 174 6.93 16.59 -3.71
CA LEU A 174 6.72 18.02 -3.54
C LEU A 174 6.84 18.79 -4.87
N VAL A 175 7.83 18.47 -5.71
CA VAL A 175 7.95 19.06 -7.05
C VAL A 175 6.72 18.76 -7.90
N ALA A 176 6.18 17.52 -7.86
CA ALA A 176 4.99 17.15 -8.61
C ALA A 176 3.74 17.92 -8.15
N ILE A 177 3.56 18.09 -6.84
CA ILE A 177 2.46 18.91 -6.27
C ILE A 177 2.61 20.37 -6.67
N LEU A 178 3.79 20.96 -6.49
CA LEU A 178 4.01 22.35 -6.81
C LEU A 178 3.95 22.62 -8.32
N ARG A 179 4.28 21.63 -9.16
CA ARG A 179 4.00 21.68 -10.60
C ARG A 179 2.50 21.77 -10.87
N ALA A 180 1.70 20.92 -10.20
CA ALA A 180 0.25 20.95 -10.34
C ALA A 180 -0.34 22.30 -9.94
N VAL A 181 0.18 22.92 -8.88
CA VAL A 181 -0.18 24.30 -8.45
C VAL A 181 0.21 25.35 -9.49
N ALA A 182 1.44 25.27 -10.01
CA ALA A 182 1.94 26.21 -11.02
C ALA A 182 1.14 26.13 -12.33
N GLU A 183 0.70 24.93 -12.72
CA GLU A 183 -0.13 24.72 -13.91
C GLU A 183 -1.51 25.40 -13.81
N LEU A 184 -2.09 25.48 -12.62
CA LEU A 184 -3.40 26.09 -12.39
C LEU A 184 -3.38 27.63 -12.39
N GLY A 185 -2.25 28.25 -12.09
CA GLY A 185 -2.12 29.71 -12.01
C GLY A 185 -3.15 30.31 -11.04
N ASP A 186 -3.86 31.37 -11.48
CA ASP A 186 -4.90 32.04 -10.67
C ASP A 186 -6.25 31.31 -10.68
N GLN A 187 -6.44 30.34 -11.59
CA GLN A 187 -7.68 29.56 -11.71
C GLN A 187 -7.67 28.29 -10.84
N ARG A 188 -7.06 28.35 -9.68
CA ARG A 188 -6.98 27.24 -8.74
C ARG A 188 -8.36 26.79 -8.32
N THR A 189 -8.67 25.50 -8.56
CA THR A 189 -9.96 24.94 -8.19
C THR A 189 -9.79 23.63 -7.44
N LEU A 190 -9.16 22.62 -8.05
CA LEU A 190 -9.06 21.29 -7.48
C LEU A 190 -7.72 20.65 -7.83
N ILE A 191 -7.02 20.12 -6.83
CA ILE A 191 -5.87 19.25 -7.02
C ILE A 191 -6.30 17.83 -6.66
N VAL A 192 -6.12 16.90 -7.59
CA VAL A 192 -6.37 15.47 -7.36
C VAL A 192 -5.03 14.79 -7.09
N LEU A 193 -4.89 14.20 -5.90
CA LEU A 193 -3.69 13.53 -5.43
C LEU A 193 -3.98 12.01 -5.38
N ASP A 194 -3.37 11.26 -6.30
CA ASP A 194 -3.57 9.81 -6.40
C ASP A 194 -2.44 9.08 -5.67
N GLU A 195 -2.70 8.66 -4.42
CA GLU A 195 -1.78 7.95 -3.54
C GLU A 195 -0.39 8.61 -3.39
N PRO A 196 -0.31 9.91 -3.05
CA PRO A 196 0.93 10.68 -3.13
C PRO A 196 2.01 10.27 -2.12
N THR A 197 1.69 9.42 -1.15
CA THR A 197 2.57 9.04 -0.02
C THR A 197 2.95 7.56 0.03
N VAL A 198 2.66 6.78 -1.01
CA VAL A 198 2.88 5.31 -1.02
C VAL A 198 4.35 4.93 -0.80
N PHE A 199 5.28 5.77 -1.24
CA PHE A 199 6.72 5.50 -1.16
C PHE A 199 7.44 6.41 -0.15
N LEU A 200 6.69 7.16 0.69
CA LEU A 200 7.29 8.14 1.61
C LEU A 200 7.31 7.61 3.04
N PRO A 201 8.43 7.83 3.79
CA PRO A 201 8.45 7.70 5.23
C PRO A 201 7.38 8.58 5.91
N LYS A 202 7.02 8.27 7.16
CA LYS A 202 5.92 8.96 7.85
C LYS A 202 6.21 10.47 8.00
N GLU A 203 7.41 10.83 8.43
CA GLU A 203 7.83 12.22 8.65
C GLU A 203 7.77 13.04 7.35
N ASP A 204 8.10 12.41 6.23
CA ASP A 204 8.09 13.02 4.91
C ASP A 204 6.66 13.18 4.37
N ALA A 205 5.78 12.25 4.68
CA ALA A 205 4.36 12.34 4.37
C ALA A 205 3.70 13.52 5.10
N ASP A 206 4.07 13.78 6.36
CA ASP A 206 3.57 14.90 7.16
C ASP A 206 3.98 16.26 6.55
N LEU A 207 5.19 16.37 6.00
CA LEU A 207 5.62 17.56 5.27
C LEU A 207 4.75 17.80 4.03
N LEU A 208 4.49 16.73 3.26
CA LEU A 208 3.64 16.82 2.07
C LEU A 208 2.22 17.28 2.43
N PHE A 209 1.61 16.71 3.47
CA PHE A 209 0.26 17.10 3.89
C PHE A 209 0.20 18.53 4.46
N ARG A 210 1.25 19.00 5.12
CA ARG A 210 1.34 20.43 5.51
C ARG A 210 1.26 21.33 4.28
N VAL A 211 2.04 21.05 3.23
CA VAL A 211 1.98 21.79 1.98
C VAL A 211 0.58 21.76 1.36
N VAL A 212 -0.09 20.59 1.37
CA VAL A 212 -1.47 20.47 0.86
C VAL A 212 -2.44 21.30 1.71
N LYS A 213 -2.34 21.27 3.04
CA LYS A 213 -3.17 22.10 3.95
C LYS A 213 -2.94 23.59 3.70
N ASP A 214 -1.70 24.03 3.52
CA ASP A 214 -1.38 25.42 3.20
C ASP A 214 -1.98 25.84 1.85
N LEU A 215 -1.98 24.94 0.87
CA LEU A 215 -2.59 25.17 -0.45
C LEU A 215 -4.11 25.35 -0.38
N VAL A 216 -4.82 24.65 0.49
CA VAL A 216 -6.28 24.75 0.61
C VAL A 216 -6.72 25.84 1.58
N SER A 217 -5.83 26.33 2.45
CA SER A 217 -6.11 27.30 3.50
C SER A 217 -6.60 28.65 2.97
N ASP A 218 -6.24 29.02 1.72
CA ASP A 218 -6.71 30.26 1.08
C ASP A 218 -8.16 30.20 0.58
N GLY A 219 -8.81 29.05 0.70
CA GLY A 219 -10.19 28.80 0.28
C GLY A 219 -10.39 28.75 -1.24
N ARG A 220 -9.35 29.03 -2.04
CA ARG A 220 -9.43 29.05 -3.50
C ARG A 220 -9.13 27.68 -4.11
N THR A 221 -8.30 26.88 -3.42
CA THR A 221 -7.91 25.54 -3.82
C THR A 221 -8.60 24.53 -2.92
N SER A 222 -9.01 23.40 -3.48
CA SER A 222 -9.47 22.21 -2.75
C SER A 222 -8.64 21.01 -3.17
N ALA A 223 -8.56 20.00 -2.35
CA ALA A 223 -7.84 18.77 -2.67
C ALA A 223 -8.77 17.55 -2.64
N LEU A 224 -8.67 16.69 -3.65
CA LEU A 224 -9.23 15.34 -3.63
C LEU A 224 -8.08 14.36 -3.42
N LEU A 225 -7.97 13.84 -2.19
CA LEU A 225 -6.95 12.87 -1.79
C LEU A 225 -7.49 11.46 -2.02
N VAL A 226 -6.88 10.73 -2.94
CA VAL A 226 -7.20 9.31 -3.15
C VAL A 226 -6.19 8.48 -2.37
N SER A 227 -6.69 7.67 -1.44
CA SER A 227 -5.84 6.86 -0.57
C SER A 227 -6.53 5.55 -0.18
N HIS A 228 -5.74 4.60 0.30
CA HIS A 228 -6.19 3.42 1.03
C HIS A 228 -5.73 3.46 2.50
N ASP A 229 -4.97 4.47 2.91
CA ASP A 229 -4.45 4.66 4.27
C ASP A 229 -5.44 5.47 5.12
N MET A 230 -6.16 4.77 5.98
CA MET A 230 -7.19 5.36 6.85
C MET A 230 -6.61 6.30 7.91
N ALA A 231 -5.43 5.98 8.46
CA ALA A 231 -4.80 6.80 9.49
C ALA A 231 -4.48 8.19 8.94
N LYS A 232 -3.84 8.25 7.75
CA LYS A 232 -3.54 9.52 7.07
C LYS A 232 -4.79 10.28 6.66
N VAL A 233 -5.86 9.58 6.23
CA VAL A 233 -7.13 10.22 5.88
C VAL A 233 -7.75 10.87 7.10
N LEU A 234 -7.81 10.19 8.26
CA LEU A 234 -8.36 10.75 9.49
C LEU A 234 -7.55 11.94 10.02
N GLU A 235 -6.22 11.94 9.83
CA GLU A 235 -5.33 12.99 10.31
C GLU A 235 -5.35 14.24 9.42
N HIS A 236 -5.53 14.08 8.12
CA HIS A 236 -5.26 15.15 7.16
C HIS A 236 -6.45 15.59 6.31
N ALA A 237 -7.51 14.79 6.19
CA ALA A 237 -8.70 15.16 5.43
C ALA A 237 -9.79 15.73 6.33
N ASP A 238 -10.64 16.61 5.78
CA ASP A 238 -11.79 17.18 6.47
C ASP A 238 -13.02 16.30 6.29
N ARG A 239 -13.10 15.63 5.14
CA ARG A 239 -14.21 14.76 4.79
C ARG A 239 -13.74 13.55 3.99
N VAL A 240 -14.46 12.43 4.11
CA VAL A 240 -14.15 11.20 3.40
C VAL A 240 -15.40 10.63 2.72
N THR A 241 -15.18 10.17 1.49
CA THR A 241 -16.14 9.31 0.75
C THR A 241 -15.52 7.92 0.63
N VAL A 242 -16.25 6.91 1.10
CA VAL A 242 -15.81 5.51 1.03
C VAL A 242 -16.43 4.84 -0.18
N LEU A 243 -15.57 4.31 -1.06
CA LEU A 243 -15.94 3.60 -2.27
C LEU A 243 -15.62 2.09 -2.12
N ARG A 244 -16.60 1.22 -2.36
CA ARG A 244 -16.45 -0.23 -2.34
C ARG A 244 -17.24 -0.89 -3.45
N GLY A 245 -16.60 -1.78 -4.23
CA GLY A 245 -17.26 -2.49 -5.33
C GLY A 245 -17.91 -1.57 -6.37
N GLY A 246 -17.29 -0.42 -6.64
CA GLY A 246 -17.79 0.58 -7.57
C GLY A 246 -18.91 1.48 -7.03
N ARG A 247 -19.35 1.33 -5.78
CA ARG A 247 -20.44 2.10 -5.17
C ARG A 247 -19.97 2.89 -3.96
N VAL A 248 -20.55 4.09 -3.75
CA VAL A 248 -20.34 4.86 -2.53
C VAL A 248 -21.07 4.18 -1.37
N GLN A 249 -20.35 3.91 -0.31
CA GLN A 249 -20.88 3.31 0.91
C GLN A 249 -21.31 4.37 1.91
N ALA A 250 -20.53 5.44 2.03
CA ALA A 250 -20.81 6.54 2.94
C ALA A 250 -20.01 7.79 2.58
N HIS A 251 -20.54 8.93 3.02
CA HIS A 251 -19.82 10.20 3.16
C HIS A 251 -19.74 10.50 4.66
N ARG A 252 -18.55 10.90 5.15
CA ARG A 252 -18.32 11.20 6.57
C ARG A 252 -17.47 12.44 6.72
N ASP A 253 -17.71 13.18 7.78
CA ASP A 253 -16.77 14.18 8.25
C ASP A 253 -15.74 13.46 9.14
N THR A 254 -14.45 13.69 8.90
CA THR A 254 -13.37 12.91 9.56
C THR A 254 -13.32 13.17 11.06
N ALA A 255 -13.72 14.37 11.50
CA ALA A 255 -13.79 14.72 12.91
C ALA A 255 -14.77 13.84 13.74
N ASP A 256 -15.79 13.28 13.08
CA ASP A 256 -16.83 12.47 13.70
C ASP A 256 -16.69 10.97 13.38
N THR A 257 -15.55 10.55 12.82
CA THR A 257 -15.37 9.19 12.28
C THR A 257 -14.16 8.52 12.93
N THR A 258 -14.29 7.22 13.23
CA THR A 258 -13.19 6.40 13.75
C THR A 258 -12.57 5.52 12.68
N ALA A 259 -11.33 5.04 12.93
CA ALA A 259 -10.66 4.11 12.05
C ALA A 259 -11.48 2.80 11.88
N ASP A 260 -12.06 2.28 12.97
CA ASP A 260 -12.86 1.05 12.94
C ASP A 260 -14.14 1.21 12.10
N GLU A 261 -14.78 2.38 12.14
CA GLU A 261 -15.94 2.68 11.28
C GLU A 261 -15.51 2.68 9.80
N LEU A 262 -14.40 3.33 9.46
CA LEU A 262 -13.88 3.32 8.09
C LEU A 262 -13.53 1.90 7.62
N VAL A 263 -12.89 1.09 8.47
CA VAL A 263 -12.62 -0.34 8.18
C VAL A 263 -13.93 -1.06 7.87
N SER A 264 -14.94 -0.91 8.69
CA SER A 264 -16.24 -1.58 8.51
C SER A 264 -16.94 -1.17 7.21
N LEU A 265 -16.81 0.10 6.80
CA LEU A 265 -17.37 0.62 5.56
C LEU A 265 -16.61 0.12 4.32
N ILE A 266 -15.28 0.04 4.40
CA ILE A 266 -14.42 -0.41 3.31
C ILE A 266 -14.59 -1.90 3.06
N VAL A 267 -14.48 -2.72 4.11
CA VAL A 267 -14.47 -4.19 4.00
C VAL A 267 -15.87 -4.77 4.01
N GLY A 268 -16.82 -4.12 4.69
CA GLY A 268 -18.19 -4.61 4.82
C GLY A 268 -18.41 -5.53 6.03
N ARG A 269 -19.67 -5.80 6.36
CA ARG A 269 -20.04 -6.75 7.41
C ARG A 269 -19.62 -8.16 6.96
N GLY A 270 -18.52 -8.66 7.50
CA GLY A 270 -18.01 -10.01 7.18
C GLY A 270 -16.53 -10.21 7.47
N LEU A 271 -15.82 -9.21 7.99
CA LEU A 271 -14.61 -9.54 8.72
C LEU A 271 -15.05 -10.20 10.03
N GLU A 272 -14.86 -11.51 10.11
CA GLU A 272 -14.53 -12.10 11.40
C GLU A 272 -13.45 -11.20 12.00
N ALA A 273 -13.61 -10.88 13.29
CA ALA A 273 -12.64 -10.10 14.06
C ALA A 273 -11.21 -10.54 13.69
N PRO A 274 -10.21 -9.61 13.71
CA PRO A 274 -8.82 -9.96 13.44
C PRO A 274 -8.56 -11.33 14.01
N VAL A 275 -8.08 -12.26 13.19
CA VAL A 275 -7.91 -13.67 13.62
C VAL A 275 -7.24 -13.61 14.97
N ALA A 276 -8.04 -13.87 16.02
CA ALA A 276 -7.60 -13.68 17.39
C ALA A 276 -6.34 -14.52 17.51
N ARG A 277 -5.21 -13.86 17.84
CA ARG A 277 -4.01 -14.58 18.23
C ARG A 277 -4.47 -15.64 19.22
N ARG A 278 -4.45 -16.91 18.83
CA ARG A 278 -4.44 -17.96 19.82
C ARG A 278 -3.01 -18.00 20.32
N PRO A 279 -2.73 -17.55 21.56
CA PRO A 279 -1.43 -17.77 22.15
C PRO A 279 -1.19 -19.27 22.02
N ARG A 280 -0.14 -19.70 21.34
CA ARG A 280 0.29 -21.09 21.49
C ARG A 280 0.60 -21.28 22.97
N PRO A 281 -0.15 -22.12 23.71
CA PRO A 281 0.15 -22.37 25.12
C PRO A 281 1.46 -23.12 25.18
N GLY A 282 2.45 -22.52 25.83
CA GLY A 282 3.66 -23.21 26.22
C GLY A 282 4.82 -23.05 25.24
N SER A 283 5.98 -23.40 25.74
CA SER A 283 7.30 -23.33 25.12
C SER A 283 7.30 -23.61 23.63
N PRO A 284 8.08 -22.88 22.83
CA PRO A 284 8.24 -23.16 21.41
C PRO A 284 8.53 -24.65 21.24
N GLY A 285 7.81 -25.30 20.34
CA GLY A 285 8.07 -26.69 19.96
C GLY A 285 9.54 -26.86 19.54
N ALA A 286 9.99 -28.09 19.35
CA ALA A 286 11.36 -28.30 18.90
C ALA A 286 11.64 -27.49 17.64
N ALA A 287 12.77 -26.78 17.65
CA ALA A 287 13.18 -25.97 16.49
C ALA A 287 13.39 -26.86 15.27
N VAL A 288 12.58 -26.62 14.23
CA VAL A 288 12.68 -27.36 12.95
C VAL A 288 13.48 -26.58 11.90
N VAL A 289 13.63 -25.26 12.09
CA VAL A 289 14.53 -24.42 11.28
C VAL A 289 15.56 -23.78 12.19
N ARG A 290 16.82 -23.81 11.79
CA ARG A 290 17.91 -23.13 12.49
C ARG A 290 18.75 -22.36 11.49
N VAL A 291 18.85 -21.04 11.72
CA VAL A 291 19.78 -20.15 11.03
C VAL A 291 20.95 -19.91 11.97
N ARG A 292 22.18 -20.09 11.48
CA ARG A 292 23.40 -19.87 12.27
C ARG A 292 24.40 -19.04 11.47
N ASP A 293 24.91 -18.02 12.14
CA ASP A 293 26.02 -17.17 11.68
C ASP A 293 25.80 -16.62 10.27
N LEU A 294 24.57 -16.28 9.93
CA LEU A 294 24.23 -15.72 8.63
C LEU A 294 24.92 -14.37 8.45
N ARG A 295 25.67 -14.26 7.36
CA ARG A 295 26.28 -13.01 6.88
C ARG A 295 25.83 -12.75 5.46
N VAL A 296 25.18 -11.61 5.23
CA VAL A 296 24.69 -11.17 3.94
C VAL A 296 24.55 -9.65 3.89
N GLY A 297 25.13 -8.99 2.90
CA GLY A 297 25.12 -7.52 2.86
C GLY A 297 25.75 -6.92 4.12
N VAL A 298 24.97 -6.13 4.85
CA VAL A 298 25.37 -5.54 6.15
C VAL A 298 25.08 -6.44 7.36
N VAL A 299 24.34 -7.55 7.15
CA VAL A 299 24.02 -8.51 8.21
C VAL A 299 25.26 -9.28 8.63
N ASP A 300 25.53 -9.31 9.96
CA ASP A 300 26.68 -9.96 10.54
C ASP A 300 26.26 -10.88 11.69
N GLU A 301 26.53 -12.19 11.55
CA GLU A 301 26.33 -13.25 12.54
C GLU A 301 24.85 -13.39 13.01
N LEU A 302 23.89 -13.19 12.11
CA LEU A 302 22.47 -13.39 12.45
C LEU A 302 22.18 -14.89 12.71
N SER A 303 21.69 -15.18 13.92
CA SER A 303 21.29 -16.53 14.32
C SER A 303 19.91 -16.50 14.97
N PHE A 304 19.02 -17.38 14.53
CA PHE A 304 17.70 -17.59 15.12
C PHE A 304 17.13 -18.98 14.78
N ASP A 305 16.17 -19.39 15.55
CA ASP A 305 15.46 -20.66 15.37
C ASP A 305 14.01 -20.40 14.97
N VAL A 306 13.36 -21.37 14.30
CA VAL A 306 11.92 -21.33 14.03
C VAL A 306 11.34 -22.71 14.40
N ALA A 307 10.30 -22.71 15.22
CA ALA A 307 9.61 -23.92 15.61
C ALA A 307 8.64 -24.38 14.51
N ASP A 308 8.16 -25.61 14.64
CA ASP A 308 7.16 -26.19 13.75
C ASP A 308 5.89 -25.32 13.73
N GLY A 309 5.51 -24.86 12.52
CA GLY A 309 4.37 -23.96 12.31
C GLY A 309 4.46 -22.58 13.00
N GLU A 310 5.64 -22.14 13.43
CA GLU A 310 5.86 -20.80 13.94
C GLU A 310 5.99 -19.78 12.79
N VAL A 311 5.45 -18.58 12.98
CA VAL A 311 5.66 -17.43 12.10
C VAL A 311 6.61 -16.47 12.78
N VAL A 312 7.84 -16.36 12.29
CA VAL A 312 8.86 -15.44 12.80
C VAL A 312 8.95 -14.22 11.89
N GLY A 313 8.75 -13.03 12.48
CA GLY A 313 9.00 -11.74 11.82
C GLY A 313 10.46 -11.34 11.92
N VAL A 314 10.99 -10.70 10.88
CA VAL A 314 12.29 -10.02 10.90
C VAL A 314 12.04 -8.58 10.45
N THR A 315 12.48 -7.61 11.26
CA THR A 315 12.27 -6.19 10.99
C THR A 315 13.48 -5.34 11.41
N GLY A 316 13.48 -4.09 11.04
CA GLY A 316 14.51 -3.10 11.37
C GLY A 316 14.38 -1.86 10.50
N LEU A 317 15.26 -0.91 10.71
CA LEU A 317 15.31 0.29 9.87
C LEU A 317 15.82 -0.01 8.47
N ALA A 318 15.53 0.88 7.53
CA ALA A 318 16.16 0.84 6.21
C ALA A 318 17.69 0.82 6.33
N GLY A 319 18.34 -0.12 5.65
CA GLY A 319 19.78 -0.33 5.75
C GLY A 319 20.25 -1.17 6.94
N SER A 320 19.33 -1.71 7.78
CA SER A 320 19.68 -2.69 8.83
C SER A 320 20.02 -4.07 8.27
N GLY A 321 19.74 -4.31 6.99
CA GLY A 321 19.96 -5.57 6.29
C GLY A 321 18.76 -6.52 6.26
N VAL A 322 17.60 -6.11 6.78
CA VAL A 322 16.35 -6.90 6.74
C VAL A 322 16.02 -7.37 5.34
N GLU A 323 16.24 -6.50 4.34
CA GLU A 323 16.01 -6.76 2.93
C GLU A 323 16.91 -7.86 2.35
N ASP A 324 18.03 -8.17 2.98
CA ASP A 324 19.02 -9.13 2.49
C ASP A 324 18.87 -10.52 3.14
N VAL A 325 18.27 -10.61 4.32
CA VAL A 325 18.19 -11.86 5.11
C VAL A 325 17.57 -12.99 4.32
N LEU A 326 16.36 -12.80 3.80
CA LEU A 326 15.62 -13.87 3.14
C LEU A 326 16.19 -14.23 1.76
N PRO A 327 16.57 -13.27 0.89
CA PRO A 327 17.29 -13.57 -0.35
C PRO A 327 18.61 -14.30 -0.10
N GLY A 328 19.34 -13.98 0.97
CA GLY A 328 20.56 -14.69 1.37
C GLY A 328 20.29 -16.15 1.74
N LEU A 329 19.33 -16.39 2.63
CA LEU A 329 18.93 -17.75 3.03
C LEU A 329 18.43 -18.60 1.85
N TYR A 330 17.77 -17.97 0.88
CA TYR A 330 17.26 -18.64 -0.33
C TYR A 330 18.35 -18.93 -1.37
N GLY A 331 19.51 -18.25 -1.28
CA GLY A 331 20.58 -18.34 -2.26
C GLY A 331 20.38 -17.44 -3.48
N ALA A 332 19.55 -16.40 -3.37
CA ALA A 332 19.38 -15.36 -4.39
C ALA A 332 20.39 -14.22 -4.25
N ARG A 333 21.09 -14.13 -3.10
CA ARG A 333 22.21 -13.22 -2.85
C ARG A 333 23.41 -13.98 -2.26
N PRO A 334 24.65 -13.55 -2.55
CA PRO A 334 25.84 -14.12 -1.91
C PRO A 334 25.77 -13.97 -0.40
N ALA A 335 25.87 -15.06 0.32
CA ALA A 335 25.79 -15.10 1.77
C ALA A 335 26.69 -16.20 2.33
N SER A 336 26.92 -16.22 3.65
CA SER A 336 27.60 -17.30 4.36
C SER A 336 26.85 -17.63 5.66
N GLY A 337 27.15 -18.78 6.25
CA GLY A 337 26.46 -19.31 7.42
C GLY A 337 25.80 -20.64 7.11
N SER A 338 24.92 -21.11 7.99
CA SER A 338 24.21 -22.36 7.79
C SER A 338 22.70 -22.20 7.99
N LEU A 339 21.93 -22.92 7.16
CA LEU A 339 20.49 -23.09 7.25
C LEU A 339 20.19 -24.57 7.44
N THR A 340 19.59 -24.92 8.58
CA THR A 340 19.03 -26.25 8.83
C THR A 340 17.52 -26.19 8.69
N VAL A 341 16.95 -27.06 7.88
CA VAL A 341 15.48 -27.22 7.75
C VAL A 341 15.16 -28.67 8.08
N HIS A 342 14.44 -28.88 9.19
CA HIS A 342 14.28 -30.18 9.86
C HIS A 342 15.68 -30.82 10.12
N ASP A 343 16.00 -31.92 9.45
CA ASP A 343 17.26 -32.65 9.66
C ASP A 343 18.34 -32.35 8.61
N ALA A 344 18.05 -31.46 7.65
CA ALA A 344 18.94 -31.15 6.53
C ALA A 344 19.65 -29.79 6.73
N THR A 345 20.95 -29.81 6.96
CA THR A 345 21.76 -28.61 7.03
C THR A 345 22.38 -28.27 5.68
N THR A 346 22.35 -26.99 5.33
CA THR A 346 22.91 -26.42 4.10
C THR A 346 23.90 -25.32 4.46
N ASP A 347 25.07 -25.34 3.85
CA ASP A 347 25.98 -24.19 3.79
C ASP A 347 25.35 -23.14 2.87
N VAL A 348 24.98 -21.98 3.43
CA VAL A 348 24.31 -20.91 2.70
C VAL A 348 25.19 -20.36 1.56
N ALA A 349 26.52 -20.41 1.70
CA ALA A 349 27.45 -20.00 0.64
C ALA A 349 27.31 -20.82 -0.66
N ARG A 350 26.75 -22.01 -0.57
CA ARG A 350 26.49 -22.92 -1.71
C ARG A 350 25.02 -22.98 -2.10
N ALA A 351 24.17 -22.20 -1.42
CA ALA A 351 22.74 -22.19 -1.73
C ALA A 351 22.51 -21.56 -3.11
N THR A 352 21.55 -22.11 -3.83
CA THR A 352 21.00 -21.53 -5.07
C THR A 352 19.48 -21.64 -5.01
N PRO A 353 18.71 -20.77 -5.67
CA PRO A 353 17.26 -20.84 -5.70
C PRO A 353 16.75 -22.24 -6.11
N ALA A 354 17.35 -22.85 -7.13
CA ALA A 354 16.97 -24.18 -7.58
C ALA A 354 17.21 -25.27 -6.51
N ALA A 355 18.33 -25.22 -5.78
CA ALA A 355 18.62 -26.15 -4.70
C ALA A 355 17.70 -25.91 -3.49
N SER A 356 17.31 -24.68 -3.20
CA SER A 356 16.38 -24.31 -2.15
C SER A 356 14.98 -24.86 -2.45
N ILE A 357 14.46 -24.65 -3.66
CA ILE A 357 13.18 -25.24 -4.12
C ILE A 357 13.20 -26.77 -3.99
N ALA A 358 14.26 -27.42 -4.46
CA ALA A 358 14.37 -28.88 -4.39
C ALA A 358 14.34 -29.43 -2.94
N ARG A 359 14.65 -28.59 -1.95
CA ARG A 359 14.59 -28.92 -0.51
C ARG A 359 13.28 -28.49 0.16
N GLY A 360 12.35 -27.94 -0.59
CA GLY A 360 11.09 -27.41 -0.07
C GLY A 360 11.21 -26.04 0.61
N VAL A 361 12.29 -25.31 0.37
CA VAL A 361 12.43 -23.91 0.79
C VAL A 361 11.91 -23.02 -0.32
N VAL A 362 10.85 -22.27 -0.07
CA VAL A 362 10.23 -21.38 -1.04
C VAL A 362 10.38 -19.93 -0.62
N TYR A 363 10.47 -19.04 -1.61
CA TYR A 363 10.65 -17.60 -1.40
C TYR A 363 9.63 -16.80 -2.19
N VAL A 364 8.91 -15.91 -1.49
CA VAL A 364 7.98 -14.95 -2.07
C VAL A 364 8.63 -13.56 -1.99
N PRO A 365 9.01 -12.97 -3.11
CA PRO A 365 9.72 -11.68 -3.15
C PRO A 365 8.78 -10.50 -2.89
N ALA A 366 9.36 -9.35 -2.48
CA ALA A 366 8.65 -8.10 -2.29
C ALA A 366 8.10 -7.54 -3.61
N ASP A 367 8.94 -7.52 -4.66
CA ASP A 367 8.52 -7.06 -6.00
C ASP A 367 7.90 -8.21 -6.81
N ARG A 368 6.61 -8.46 -6.55
CA ARG A 368 5.86 -9.51 -7.26
C ARG A 368 5.78 -9.32 -8.76
N LYS A 369 5.91 -8.07 -9.26
CA LYS A 369 5.82 -7.77 -10.70
C LYS A 369 7.08 -8.10 -11.46
N ARG A 370 8.25 -7.98 -10.83
CA ARG A 370 9.54 -8.27 -11.44
C ARG A 370 10.02 -9.68 -11.14
N GLU A 371 9.74 -10.19 -9.94
CA GLU A 371 10.34 -11.41 -9.41
C GLU A 371 9.31 -12.49 -9.08
N GLY A 372 8.05 -12.12 -8.79
CA GLY A 372 7.02 -13.06 -8.37
C GLY A 372 6.35 -13.82 -9.53
N GLY A 373 6.13 -13.15 -10.67
CA GLY A 373 5.46 -13.74 -11.82
C GLY A 373 5.72 -13.01 -13.14
N ALA A 374 5.55 -13.71 -14.25
CA ALA A 374 5.67 -13.16 -15.60
C ALA A 374 4.34 -12.50 -16.00
N LEU A 375 4.34 -11.17 -16.13
CA LEU A 375 3.13 -10.37 -16.38
C LEU A 375 2.41 -10.72 -17.70
N THR A 376 3.16 -11.21 -18.69
CA THR A 376 2.67 -11.57 -20.03
C THR A 376 2.17 -13.00 -20.15
N LEU A 377 2.37 -13.82 -19.12
CA LEU A 377 1.89 -15.20 -19.07
C LEU A 377 0.54 -15.27 -18.34
N SER A 378 -0.21 -16.35 -18.59
CA SER A 378 -1.47 -16.60 -17.88
C SER A 378 -1.24 -16.96 -16.40
N VAL A 379 -2.30 -16.92 -15.60
CA VAL A 379 -2.29 -17.43 -14.22
C VAL A 379 -1.87 -18.89 -14.21
N GLU A 380 -2.44 -19.71 -15.11
CA GLU A 380 -2.11 -21.13 -15.28
C GLU A 380 -0.60 -21.33 -15.47
N GLN A 381 -0.01 -20.65 -16.45
CA GLN A 381 1.42 -20.75 -16.73
C GLN A 381 2.31 -20.27 -15.60
N ASN A 382 1.93 -19.21 -14.88
CA ASN A 382 2.68 -18.73 -13.74
C ASN A 382 2.65 -19.69 -12.55
N VAL A 383 1.48 -20.23 -12.24
CA VAL A 383 1.26 -21.10 -11.07
C VAL A 383 1.92 -22.46 -11.27
N THR A 384 1.85 -23.05 -12.47
CA THR A 384 2.39 -24.39 -12.74
C THR A 384 3.89 -24.44 -12.95
N LEU A 385 4.54 -23.32 -13.19
CA LEU A 385 5.97 -23.24 -13.52
C LEU A 385 6.88 -24.08 -12.60
N PRO A 386 6.76 -24.04 -11.25
CA PRO A 386 7.62 -24.85 -10.37
C PRO A 386 7.30 -26.34 -10.37
N VAL A 387 6.10 -26.74 -10.78
CA VAL A 387 5.62 -28.15 -10.74
C VAL A 387 5.44 -28.78 -12.12
N LEU A 388 5.87 -28.13 -13.19
CA LEU A 388 5.75 -28.66 -14.57
C LEU A 388 6.28 -30.08 -14.71
N GLY A 389 7.37 -30.41 -14.01
CA GLY A 389 7.94 -31.75 -13.99
C GLY A 389 6.98 -32.82 -13.46
N LYS A 390 6.14 -32.47 -12.47
CA LYS A 390 5.14 -33.37 -11.85
C LYS A 390 3.88 -33.50 -12.71
N LEU A 391 3.55 -32.46 -13.50
CA LEU A 391 2.40 -32.45 -14.39
C LEU A 391 2.68 -33.14 -15.74
N ARG A 392 3.94 -33.46 -16.01
CA ARG A 392 4.37 -34.13 -17.24
C ARG A 392 3.98 -35.60 -17.19
N GLY A 393 3.18 -36.05 -18.18
CA GLY A 393 2.88 -37.46 -18.44
C GLY A 393 3.85 -38.10 -19.45
N LEU A 394 3.62 -39.35 -19.80
CA LEU A 394 4.41 -40.10 -20.80
C LEU A 394 4.47 -39.39 -22.17
N LEU A 395 3.41 -38.66 -22.57
CA LEU A 395 3.29 -37.97 -23.85
C LEU A 395 3.61 -36.45 -23.75
N GLY A 396 4.18 -35.97 -22.65
CA GLY A 396 4.47 -34.57 -22.42
C GLY A 396 3.49 -33.90 -21.44
N LEU A 397 3.43 -32.57 -21.45
CA LEU A 397 2.47 -31.79 -20.65
C LEU A 397 1.05 -31.99 -21.20
N SER A 398 0.09 -32.18 -20.30
CA SER A 398 -1.33 -32.28 -20.65
C SER A 398 -2.03 -30.97 -20.27
N PRO A 399 -2.47 -30.14 -21.23
CA PRO A 399 -3.16 -28.87 -20.95
C PRO A 399 -4.42 -29.07 -20.08
N ALA A 400 -5.13 -30.19 -20.25
CA ALA A 400 -6.32 -30.47 -19.45
C ALA A 400 -5.99 -30.75 -17.98
N ARG A 401 -4.90 -31.48 -17.69
CA ARG A 401 -4.45 -31.76 -16.31
C ARG A 401 -3.92 -30.48 -15.65
N GLU A 402 -3.15 -29.69 -16.39
CA GLU A 402 -2.63 -28.41 -15.95
C GLU A 402 -3.77 -27.48 -15.55
N ARG A 403 -4.75 -27.30 -16.43
CA ARG A 403 -5.93 -26.47 -16.17
C ARG A 403 -6.74 -26.95 -14.96
N SER A 404 -7.04 -28.25 -14.88
CA SER A 404 -7.78 -28.80 -13.73
C SER A 404 -7.05 -28.61 -12.40
N HIS A 405 -5.72 -28.74 -12.40
CA HIS A 405 -4.89 -28.48 -11.22
C HIS A 405 -4.98 -27.01 -10.80
N VAL A 406 -4.86 -26.06 -11.75
CA VAL A 406 -4.91 -24.62 -11.46
C VAL A 406 -6.31 -24.16 -11.07
N GLU A 407 -7.37 -24.72 -11.65
CA GLU A 407 -8.76 -24.41 -11.23
C GLU A 407 -8.98 -24.72 -9.74
N GLY A 408 -8.40 -25.81 -9.22
CA GLY A 408 -8.37 -26.10 -7.79
C GLY A 408 -7.67 -25.00 -7.00
N LEU A 409 -6.44 -24.69 -7.35
CA LEU A 409 -5.63 -23.67 -6.67
C LEU A 409 -6.26 -22.27 -6.71
N VAL A 410 -6.77 -21.85 -7.86
CA VAL A 410 -7.45 -20.57 -8.04
C VAL A 410 -8.65 -20.45 -7.10
N ARG A 411 -9.40 -21.53 -6.92
CA ARG A 411 -10.53 -21.59 -5.99
C ARG A 411 -10.08 -21.58 -4.53
N ASP A 412 -9.10 -22.40 -4.16
CA ASP A 412 -8.62 -22.56 -2.79
C ASP A 412 -7.96 -21.27 -2.27
N TRP A 413 -7.29 -20.54 -3.16
CA TRP A 413 -6.66 -19.25 -2.88
C TRP A 413 -7.55 -18.05 -3.20
N ASP A 414 -8.81 -18.24 -3.61
CA ASP A 414 -9.76 -17.20 -4.00
C ASP A 414 -9.13 -16.15 -4.93
N VAL A 415 -8.47 -16.61 -5.99
CA VAL A 415 -7.90 -15.72 -7.01
C VAL A 415 -9.02 -15.23 -7.92
N ARG A 416 -9.13 -13.93 -8.16
CA ARG A 416 -10.17 -13.33 -8.99
C ARG A 416 -9.59 -12.46 -10.12
N PRO A 417 -10.12 -12.59 -11.37
CA PRO A 417 -11.18 -13.52 -11.79
C PRO A 417 -10.72 -14.97 -11.67
N ALA A 418 -11.68 -15.88 -11.43
CA ALA A 418 -11.42 -17.33 -11.32
C ALA A 418 -11.23 -17.95 -12.73
N ASP A 419 -10.34 -17.38 -13.51
CA ASP A 419 -10.00 -17.77 -14.87
C ASP A 419 -8.50 -18.09 -14.99
N PRO A 420 -8.10 -19.36 -15.10
CA PRO A 420 -6.71 -19.75 -15.29
C PRO A 420 -6.05 -19.15 -16.53
N ALA A 421 -6.82 -18.81 -17.57
CA ALA A 421 -6.32 -18.23 -18.80
C ALA A 421 -6.11 -16.70 -18.72
N ALA A 422 -6.61 -16.04 -17.66
CA ALA A 422 -6.39 -14.61 -17.47
C ALA A 422 -4.90 -14.28 -17.41
N LEU A 423 -4.48 -13.18 -18.04
CA LEU A 423 -3.09 -12.73 -17.98
C LEU A 423 -2.77 -12.26 -16.54
N PHE A 424 -1.66 -12.74 -15.98
CA PHE A 424 -1.22 -12.39 -14.63
C PHE A 424 -1.08 -10.88 -14.43
N GLY A 425 -0.58 -10.15 -15.45
CA GLY A 425 -0.43 -8.71 -15.40
C GLY A 425 -1.74 -7.91 -15.32
N THR A 426 -2.89 -8.53 -15.63
CA THR A 426 -4.21 -7.86 -15.56
C THR A 426 -4.89 -8.01 -14.21
N LEU A 427 -4.37 -8.87 -13.34
CA LEU A 427 -4.91 -9.06 -11.99
C LEU A 427 -4.64 -7.86 -11.09
N SER A 428 -5.53 -7.62 -10.12
CA SER A 428 -5.24 -6.69 -9.02
C SER A 428 -4.05 -7.18 -8.18
N GLY A 429 -3.38 -6.26 -7.47
CA GLY A 429 -2.21 -6.59 -6.64
C GLY A 429 -2.47 -7.72 -5.64
N GLY A 430 -3.63 -7.72 -4.96
CA GLY A 430 -4.02 -8.79 -4.05
C GLY A 430 -4.20 -10.13 -4.75
N ASN A 431 -4.79 -10.17 -5.94
CA ASN A 431 -4.96 -11.40 -6.71
C ASN A 431 -3.64 -11.89 -7.33
N GLN A 432 -2.73 -10.98 -7.74
CA GLN A 432 -1.37 -11.36 -8.12
C GLN A 432 -0.65 -12.05 -6.96
N GLN A 433 -0.75 -11.49 -5.75
CA GLN A 433 -0.12 -12.08 -4.57
C GLN A 433 -0.70 -13.43 -4.19
N LYS A 434 -2.03 -13.59 -4.23
CA LYS A 434 -2.70 -14.88 -4.02
C LYS A 434 -2.22 -15.93 -5.04
N ALA A 435 -2.07 -15.56 -6.31
CA ALA A 435 -1.55 -16.45 -7.34
C ALA A 435 -0.07 -16.83 -7.10
N VAL A 436 0.78 -15.89 -6.64
CA VAL A 436 2.17 -16.16 -6.27
C VAL A 436 2.25 -17.09 -5.04
N LEU A 437 1.39 -16.87 -4.04
CA LEU A 437 1.31 -17.76 -2.89
C LEU A 437 0.83 -19.15 -3.30
N ALA A 438 -0.23 -19.25 -4.10
CA ALA A 438 -0.71 -20.53 -4.64
C ALA A 438 0.39 -21.28 -5.41
N LYS A 439 1.19 -20.58 -6.22
CA LYS A 439 2.36 -21.09 -6.95
C LYS A 439 3.35 -21.80 -6.03
N TRP A 440 3.62 -21.23 -4.85
CA TRP A 440 4.66 -21.73 -3.96
C TRP A 440 4.14 -22.69 -2.87
N MET A 441 2.85 -22.59 -2.49
CA MET A 441 2.25 -23.43 -1.44
C MET A 441 1.72 -24.77 -1.94
N GLN A 442 1.62 -24.98 -3.26
CA GLN A 442 1.02 -26.19 -3.86
C GLN A 442 1.83 -27.48 -3.68
N ASP A 443 3.08 -27.38 -3.25
CA ASP A 443 4.03 -28.49 -3.21
C ASP A 443 4.56 -28.75 -1.79
N ASP A 444 3.72 -28.58 -0.77
CA ASP A 444 3.99 -28.85 0.65
C ASP A 444 5.37 -28.29 1.11
N PRO A 445 5.55 -26.97 1.11
CA PRO A 445 6.84 -26.37 1.45
C PRO A 445 7.24 -26.71 2.89
N ARG A 446 8.54 -26.94 3.10
CA ARG A 446 9.14 -27.22 4.41
C ARG A 446 9.59 -25.96 5.15
N LEU A 447 9.76 -24.85 4.42
CA LEU A 447 10.04 -23.50 4.94
C LEU A 447 9.54 -22.49 3.93
N VAL A 448 8.81 -21.48 4.42
CA VAL A 448 8.32 -20.37 3.61
C VAL A 448 9.00 -19.08 4.03
N LEU A 449 9.65 -18.42 3.07
CA LEU A 449 10.30 -17.12 3.23
C LEU A 449 9.45 -16.06 2.53
N LEU A 450 8.94 -15.07 3.26
CA LEU A 450 8.05 -14.02 2.77
C LEU A 450 8.71 -12.65 2.92
N GLN A 451 8.99 -11.99 1.81
CA GLN A 451 9.51 -10.62 1.80
C GLN A 451 8.37 -9.65 1.49
N GLU A 452 8.04 -8.76 2.43
CA GLU A 452 6.97 -7.76 2.27
C GLU A 452 5.69 -8.33 1.62
N PRO A 453 5.09 -9.41 2.14
CA PRO A 453 4.09 -10.20 1.43
C PRO A 453 2.79 -9.45 1.12
N THR A 454 2.53 -8.30 1.75
CA THR A 454 1.32 -7.50 1.50
C THR A 454 1.60 -6.08 1.03
N GLN A 455 2.81 -5.81 0.55
CA GLN A 455 3.15 -4.50 0.03
C GLN A 455 2.27 -4.10 -1.16
N GLY A 456 1.61 -2.92 -1.08
CA GLY A 456 0.73 -2.42 -2.14
C GLY A 456 -0.53 -3.29 -2.36
N ILE A 457 -1.03 -3.93 -1.30
CA ILE A 457 -2.26 -4.73 -1.30
C ILE A 457 -3.29 -4.03 -0.41
N ASP A 458 -4.56 -4.08 -0.83
CA ASP A 458 -5.67 -3.53 -0.05
C ASP A 458 -5.93 -4.30 1.26
N VAL A 459 -6.64 -3.64 2.19
CA VAL A 459 -6.88 -4.15 3.55
C VAL A 459 -7.64 -5.48 3.54
N GLY A 460 -8.62 -5.64 2.65
CA GLY A 460 -9.43 -6.86 2.58
C GLY A 460 -8.63 -8.05 2.04
N ALA A 461 -7.85 -7.84 0.97
CA ALA A 461 -6.96 -8.89 0.45
C ALA A 461 -5.83 -9.23 1.42
N ARG A 462 -5.31 -8.23 2.19
CA ARG A 462 -4.32 -8.44 3.25
C ARG A 462 -4.84 -9.42 4.31
N ALA A 463 -6.03 -9.17 4.85
CA ALA A 463 -6.65 -10.02 5.86
C ALA A 463 -6.84 -11.47 5.35
N ALA A 464 -7.28 -11.65 4.10
CA ALA A 464 -7.42 -12.97 3.48
C ALA A 464 -6.06 -13.67 3.35
N ILE A 465 -5.00 -12.97 2.93
CA ILE A 465 -3.64 -13.52 2.83
C ILE A 465 -3.14 -13.95 4.22
N PHE A 466 -3.33 -13.14 5.26
CA PHE A 466 -2.92 -13.51 6.62
C PHE A 466 -3.63 -14.76 7.11
N ALA A 467 -4.95 -14.89 6.87
CA ALA A 467 -5.71 -16.08 7.24
C ALA A 467 -5.17 -17.33 6.52
N MET A 468 -4.84 -17.23 5.24
CA MET A 468 -4.27 -18.33 4.46
C MET A 468 -2.87 -18.73 4.96
N LEU A 469 -1.98 -17.75 5.23
CA LEU A 469 -0.65 -18.00 5.76
C LEU A 469 -0.70 -18.59 7.17
N ARG A 470 -1.61 -18.11 8.02
CA ARG A 470 -1.82 -18.68 9.35
C ARG A 470 -2.31 -20.14 9.27
N LYS A 471 -3.24 -20.44 8.37
CA LYS A 471 -3.69 -21.81 8.11
C LYS A 471 -2.52 -22.72 7.65
N THR A 472 -1.63 -22.22 6.82
CA THR A 472 -0.41 -22.94 6.39
C THR A 472 0.51 -23.20 7.59
N ALA A 473 0.71 -22.21 8.46
CA ALA A 473 1.49 -22.38 9.68
C ALA A 473 0.86 -23.39 10.64
N GLU A 474 -0.48 -23.40 10.80
CA GLU A 474 -1.22 -24.37 11.62
C GLU A 474 -1.06 -25.83 11.13
N GLN A 475 -0.74 -26.01 9.84
CA GLN A 475 -0.41 -27.31 9.27
C GLN A 475 1.04 -27.77 9.57
N GLY A 476 1.79 -26.99 10.36
CA GLY A 476 3.17 -27.31 10.76
C GLY A 476 4.24 -26.66 9.88
N VAL A 477 3.89 -25.83 8.90
CA VAL A 477 4.88 -25.18 8.03
C VAL A 477 5.50 -23.96 8.73
N PRO A 478 6.82 -23.94 8.99
CA PRO A 478 7.50 -22.76 9.52
C PRO A 478 7.54 -21.64 8.48
N ILE A 479 7.30 -20.39 8.93
CA ILE A 479 7.28 -19.21 8.08
C ILE A 479 8.23 -18.16 8.65
N VAL A 480 9.08 -17.57 7.80
CA VAL A 480 9.87 -16.37 8.14
C VAL A 480 9.40 -15.22 7.28
N CYS A 481 9.00 -14.12 7.90
CA CYS A 481 8.48 -12.93 7.23
C CYS A 481 9.38 -11.72 7.50
N ALA A 482 10.05 -11.20 6.49
CA ALA A 482 10.77 -9.93 6.58
C ALA A 482 9.87 -8.80 6.12
N SER A 483 9.65 -7.80 7.00
CA SER A 483 8.78 -6.65 6.68
C SER A 483 9.15 -5.42 7.49
N THR A 484 8.88 -4.25 6.89
CA THR A 484 8.90 -2.94 7.53
C THR A 484 7.50 -2.47 7.94
N ASP A 485 6.45 -3.21 7.59
CA ASP A 485 5.07 -2.96 8.02
C ASP A 485 4.84 -3.60 9.41
N TYR A 486 4.92 -2.78 10.47
CA TYR A 486 4.77 -3.24 11.86
C TYR A 486 3.36 -3.76 12.17
N ASP A 487 2.32 -3.22 11.51
CA ASP A 487 0.96 -3.73 11.63
C ASP A 487 0.86 -5.16 11.07
N GLN A 488 1.51 -5.43 9.95
CA GLN A 488 1.60 -6.77 9.37
C GLN A 488 2.28 -7.75 10.34
N LEU A 489 3.43 -7.36 10.88
CA LEU A 489 4.18 -8.21 11.83
C LEU A 489 3.36 -8.46 13.10
N ALA A 490 2.73 -7.40 13.63
CA ALA A 490 1.88 -7.49 14.81
C ALA A 490 0.69 -8.43 14.63
N GLN A 491 0.10 -8.51 13.45
CA GLN A 491 -1.06 -9.37 13.16
C GLN A 491 -0.67 -10.82 12.81
N MET A 492 0.49 -11.03 12.19
CA MET A 492 0.84 -12.31 11.58
C MET A 492 1.85 -13.13 12.39
N CYS A 493 2.81 -12.50 13.08
CA CYS A 493 3.96 -13.18 13.66
C CYS A 493 3.71 -13.66 15.10
N ASP A 494 4.31 -14.79 15.47
CA ASP A 494 4.36 -15.33 16.84
C ASP A 494 5.56 -14.77 17.61
N ARG A 495 6.61 -14.32 16.89
CA ARG A 495 7.82 -13.70 17.39
C ARG A 495 8.39 -12.74 16.35
N VAL A 496 8.98 -11.63 16.79
CA VAL A 496 9.61 -10.63 15.91
C VAL A 496 11.04 -10.40 16.33
N VAL A 497 11.97 -10.57 15.40
CA VAL A 497 13.39 -10.28 15.54
C VAL A 497 13.64 -8.88 14.97
N VAL A 498 14.14 -7.97 15.80
CA VAL A 498 14.49 -6.60 15.42
C VAL A 498 15.98 -6.53 15.10
N LEU A 499 16.34 -6.09 13.90
CA LEU A 499 17.71 -5.92 13.45
C LEU A 499 18.15 -4.45 13.55
N ALA A 500 19.37 -4.24 14.04
CA ALA A 500 20.08 -2.98 14.00
C ALA A 500 21.52 -3.20 13.57
N HIS A 501 22.01 -2.39 12.63
CA HIS A 501 23.41 -2.46 12.16
C HIS A 501 23.87 -3.89 11.80
N GLY A 502 22.97 -4.66 11.19
CA GLY A 502 23.23 -6.03 10.75
C GLY A 502 23.18 -7.10 11.85
N ARG A 503 22.84 -6.76 13.09
CA ARG A 503 22.77 -7.69 14.23
C ARG A 503 21.41 -7.70 14.89
N VAL A 504 21.12 -8.74 15.68
CA VAL A 504 19.89 -8.78 16.49
C VAL A 504 19.99 -7.75 17.61
N HIS A 505 19.05 -6.81 17.61
CA HIS A 505 18.91 -5.81 18.66
C HIS A 505 17.93 -6.26 19.75
N ASP A 506 16.76 -6.77 19.36
CA ASP A 506 15.73 -7.26 20.29
C ASP A 506 14.94 -8.43 19.69
N VAL A 507 14.32 -9.22 20.56
CA VAL A 507 13.40 -10.31 20.18
C VAL A 507 12.10 -10.13 20.94
N LEU A 508 11.04 -9.79 20.22
CA LEU A 508 9.73 -9.53 20.78
C LEU A 508 8.88 -10.80 20.74
N THR A 509 8.22 -11.13 21.87
CA THR A 509 7.36 -12.32 22.01
C THR A 509 6.10 -11.97 22.78
N GLY A 510 5.04 -12.75 22.62
CA GLY A 510 3.78 -12.60 23.37
C GLY A 510 3.17 -11.21 23.26
N ASP A 511 2.86 -10.59 24.39
CA ASP A 511 2.21 -9.28 24.45
C ASP A 511 3.10 -8.12 23.94
N ARG A 512 4.42 -8.36 23.82
CA ARG A 512 5.34 -7.39 23.22
C ARG A 512 5.23 -7.29 21.69
N ILE A 513 4.49 -8.18 21.04
CA ILE A 513 4.26 -8.09 19.60
C ILE A 513 3.03 -7.21 19.35
N ASP A 514 3.19 -5.96 19.53
CA ASP A 514 2.25 -4.88 19.22
C ASP A 514 2.92 -3.89 18.28
N ARG A 515 2.15 -3.22 17.42
CA ARG A 515 2.68 -2.27 16.44
C ARG A 515 3.57 -1.21 17.06
N ASP A 516 3.07 -0.58 18.14
CA ASP A 516 3.77 0.55 18.77
C ASP A 516 5.01 0.09 19.53
N VAL A 517 4.96 -1.12 20.12
CA VAL A 517 6.12 -1.74 20.79
C VAL A 517 7.18 -2.14 19.76
N ILE A 518 6.78 -2.71 18.59
CA ILE A 518 7.71 -3.02 17.51
C ILE A 518 8.36 -1.73 16.99
N ALA A 519 7.55 -0.69 16.73
CA ALA A 519 8.04 0.61 16.28
C ALA A 519 9.04 1.22 17.30
N ALA A 520 8.71 1.19 18.59
CA ALA A 520 9.58 1.69 19.65
C ALA A 520 10.90 0.92 19.72
N ALA A 521 10.88 -0.42 19.60
CA ALA A 521 12.09 -1.24 19.59
C ALA A 521 12.99 -0.94 18.38
N VAL A 522 12.38 -0.72 17.20
CA VAL A 522 13.11 -0.33 15.99
C VAL A 522 13.71 1.07 16.13
N VAL A 523 13.00 2.04 16.74
CA VAL A 523 13.54 3.39 16.97
C VAL A 523 14.63 3.37 18.05
N ALA A 524 14.45 2.60 19.13
CA ALA A 524 15.46 2.44 20.19
C ALA A 524 16.79 1.91 19.64
N SER A 525 16.75 1.12 18.57
CA SER A 525 17.94 0.59 17.90
C SER A 525 18.84 1.67 17.26
N LEU A 526 18.37 2.92 17.12
CA LEU A 526 19.18 4.06 16.66
C LEU A 526 20.08 4.63 17.76
N VAL A 527 19.69 4.46 19.04
CA VAL A 527 20.31 5.17 20.16
C VAL A 527 21.35 4.30 20.88
N ASP A 528 21.27 2.97 20.77
CA ASP A 528 22.14 2.06 21.51
C ASP A 528 22.86 1.05 20.60
N PRO A 529 24.13 1.31 20.20
CA PRO A 529 24.89 0.39 19.35
C PRO A 529 25.44 -0.86 20.07
N ALA A 530 25.17 -1.04 21.37
CA ALA A 530 25.81 -2.12 22.14
C ALA A 530 24.94 -2.65 23.30
N THR A 531 23.97 -3.50 23.00
CA THR A 531 23.52 -4.51 23.97
C THR A 531 23.19 -5.80 23.25
N THR A 532 24.13 -6.73 23.29
CA THR A 532 23.88 -8.12 22.90
C THR A 532 22.99 -8.74 23.99
N PRO A 533 21.74 -9.18 23.72
CA PRO A 533 20.99 -9.97 24.68
C PRO A 533 21.68 -11.32 24.84
N THR A 534 22.18 -11.58 26.03
CA THR A 534 22.66 -12.91 26.44
C THR A 534 21.45 -13.86 26.39
N PRO A 535 21.52 -15.01 25.73
CA PRO A 535 20.47 -16.01 25.84
C PRO A 535 20.36 -16.45 27.29
N ASP A 536 19.15 -16.40 27.83
CA ASP A 536 18.81 -16.83 29.19
C ASP A 536 19.17 -18.31 29.38
N SER A 537 20.39 -18.55 29.84
CA SER A 537 20.86 -19.85 30.27
C SER A 537 20.53 -20.01 31.74
N SER A 538 19.26 -20.24 32.07
CA SER A 538 18.90 -20.77 33.39
C SER A 538 19.33 -22.23 33.45
N PRO A 539 20.24 -22.62 34.30
CA PRO A 539 20.61 -24.02 34.45
C PRO A 539 19.46 -24.78 35.13
N VAL A 540 18.99 -25.80 34.42
CA VAL A 540 18.14 -26.84 35.02
C VAL A 540 18.92 -27.42 36.21
N LYS A 541 18.47 -27.15 37.43
CA LYS A 541 18.95 -27.87 38.62
C LYS A 541 18.46 -29.30 38.52
N GLU A 542 19.39 -30.22 38.24
CA GLU A 542 19.25 -31.62 38.59
C GLU A 542 19.15 -31.68 40.14
N ASN A 543 18.01 -32.12 40.63
CA ASN A 543 17.89 -32.66 41.98
C ASN A 543 17.86 -34.18 41.89
N ALA A 544 18.80 -34.76 42.68
CA ALA A 544 19.01 -36.15 42.92
C ALA A 544 17.78 -36.83 43.56
#